data_5585f58479d55d49f619b055c76e4603
#
_entry.id   5585f58479d55d49f619b055c76e4603
#
_cell.length_a   1.000
_cell.length_b   1.000
_cell.length_c   1.000
_cell.angle_alpha   90.00
_cell.angle_beta   90.00
_cell.angle_gamma   90.00
#
_symmetry.space_group_name_H-M   'P 1'
#
loop_
_entity.id
_entity.type
_entity.pdbx_description
1 polymer ?
#
loop_
_entity_poly.entity_id
_entity_poly.type
_entity_poly.pdbx_seq_one_letter_code
_entity_poly.pdbx_strand_id
1 'polypeptide(L)'
;SPAGASGNRIRIGTDEVTNWGDRTNVCVAFNEQVLLARHRLDAIESGALLLVENMWKDHRDEDIQAEWRAAMDELQGHGYRIIEVPMEERCLTVVDDARKGKNMFALGMLSWIFDRDLDLTRDQIAHAFRKKSEEVYEKNVSLLELGYEWAAENLDVRIDVPAGLGDEDM
;
A
#
# COMPACT_ATOMS: atom_id res chain seq x y z
N SER A 1 11.59 15.05 -4.31
CA SER A 1 11.45 14.43 -5.59
C SER A 1 10.07 14.65 -6.15
N PRO A 2 9.96 14.87 -7.42
CA PRO A 2 8.67 15.06 -8.04
C PRO A 2 7.80 13.82 -7.84
N ALA A 3 8.41 12.72 -7.53
CA ALA A 3 7.68 11.49 -7.30
C ALA A 3 6.67 11.64 -6.18
N GLY A 4 6.97 12.44 -5.19
CA GLY A 4 6.03 12.64 -4.12
C GLY A 4 4.74 13.26 -4.61
N ALA A 5 4.85 14.24 -5.48
CA ALA A 5 3.66 14.88 -6.02
C ALA A 5 2.89 13.92 -6.91
N SER A 6 3.62 13.11 -7.66
CA SER A 6 2.95 12.13 -8.49
C SER A 6 2.19 11.12 -7.66
N GLY A 7 2.77 10.69 -6.56
CA GLY A 7 2.11 9.74 -5.69
C GLY A 7 0.79 10.27 -5.21
N ASN A 8 0.73 11.56 -4.92
CA ASN A 8 -0.51 12.13 -4.43
C ASN A 8 -1.62 12.09 -5.45
N ARG A 9 -1.28 12.10 -6.71
CA ARG A 9 -2.29 12.12 -7.71
C ARG A 9 -2.76 10.79 -8.15
N ILE A 10 -2.02 9.79 -7.87
CA ILE A 10 -2.44 8.49 -8.25
C ILE A 10 -3.52 8.09 -7.35
N ARG A 11 -4.66 8.21 -7.73
CA ARG A 11 -5.68 7.95 -6.90
C ARG A 11 -5.95 6.61 -6.57
N ILE A 12 -5.91 5.78 -7.32
CA ILE A 12 -6.31 4.48 -7.14
C ILE A 12 -5.69 3.83 -6.04
N GLY A 13 -5.91 4.26 -4.98
CA GLY A 13 -5.46 3.61 -3.84
C GLY A 13 -4.04 3.47 -3.71
N THR A 14 -3.39 4.39 -4.21
CA THR A 14 -2.02 4.22 -4.28
C THR A 14 -1.37 4.37 -2.98
N ASP A 15 -1.42 5.50 -2.41
CA ASP A 15 -0.65 5.73 -1.23
C ASP A 15 -1.50 5.79 0.00
N GLU A 16 -2.78 5.92 -0.15
CA GLU A 16 -3.57 5.86 1.01
C GLU A 16 -4.85 5.24 0.68
N VAL A 17 -4.93 4.03 0.94
CA VAL A 17 -6.04 3.29 0.52
C VAL A 17 -7.12 3.17 1.53
N THR A 18 -6.83 3.45 2.74
CA THR A 18 -7.84 3.29 3.72
C THR A 18 -8.00 4.50 4.52
N ASN A 19 -9.15 5.03 4.53
CA ASN A 19 -9.46 6.17 5.32
C ASN A 19 -10.79 5.92 5.93
N TRP A 20 -10.78 5.36 7.08
CA TRP A 20 -11.99 5.03 7.78
C TRP A 20 -12.42 6.15 8.70
N GLY A 21 -11.96 7.33 8.45
CA GLY A 21 -12.30 8.47 9.27
C GLY A 21 -11.55 9.67 8.75
N ASP A 22 -11.48 10.72 9.53
CA ASP A 22 -10.82 11.94 9.13
C ASP A 22 -9.31 11.78 9.03
N ARG A 23 -8.75 10.83 9.78
CA ARG A 23 -7.32 10.62 9.82
C ARG A 23 -7.02 9.18 9.40
N THR A 24 -5.84 9.00 8.83
CA THR A 24 -5.46 7.71 8.28
C THR A 24 -4.90 6.80 9.36
N ASN A 25 -5.53 5.64 9.53
CA ASN A 25 -5.06 4.62 10.46
C ASN A 25 -4.09 3.65 9.82
N VAL A 26 -4.24 3.43 8.53
CA VAL A 26 -3.32 2.61 7.73
C VAL A 26 -2.99 3.41 6.49
N CYS A 27 -1.72 3.52 6.20
CA CYS A 27 -1.29 4.22 5.01
C CYS A 27 -0.34 3.30 4.24
N VAL A 28 -0.61 3.10 2.96
CA VAL A 28 0.28 2.36 2.08
C VAL A 28 0.88 3.38 1.14
N ALA A 29 2.20 3.46 1.13
CA ALA A 29 2.88 4.43 0.31
C ALA A 29 3.90 3.76 -0.59
N PHE A 30 3.86 4.11 -1.87
CA PHE A 30 4.83 3.60 -2.83
C PHE A 30 6.10 4.45 -2.85
N ASN A 31 6.11 5.52 -2.06
CA ASN A 31 7.22 6.44 -1.96
C ASN A 31 7.18 7.07 -0.57
N GLU A 32 8.31 7.04 0.13
CA GLU A 32 8.37 7.55 1.49
C GLU A 32 8.11 9.06 1.58
N GLN A 33 8.35 9.78 0.48
CA GLN A 33 8.11 11.23 0.49
C GLN A 33 6.62 11.55 0.60
N VAL A 34 5.77 10.65 0.13
CA VAL A 34 4.33 10.80 0.29
C VAL A 34 3.95 10.72 1.77
N LEU A 35 4.53 9.76 2.48
CA LEU A 35 4.29 9.64 3.91
C LEU A 35 4.78 10.88 4.65
N LEU A 36 5.96 11.35 4.29
CA LEU A 36 6.53 12.51 4.93
C LEU A 36 5.63 13.73 4.75
N ALA A 37 5.11 13.92 3.55
CA ALA A 37 4.21 15.04 3.28
C ALA A 37 2.94 14.94 4.11
N ARG A 38 2.37 13.76 4.22
CA ARG A 38 1.15 13.59 5.00
C ARG A 38 1.42 13.79 6.49
N HIS A 39 2.56 13.33 6.95
CA HIS A 39 2.95 13.53 8.33
C HIS A 39 3.07 15.02 8.65
N ARG A 40 3.68 15.78 7.75
CA ARG A 40 3.86 17.22 7.96
C ARG A 40 2.54 17.99 7.93
N LEU A 41 1.52 17.42 7.28
CA LEU A 41 0.19 18.00 7.27
C LEU A 41 -0.66 17.51 8.44
N ASP A 42 -0.06 16.74 9.35
CA ASP A 42 -0.76 16.15 10.48
C ASP A 42 -1.95 15.31 10.03
N ALA A 43 -1.78 14.61 8.93
CA ALA A 43 -2.83 13.79 8.35
C ALA A 43 -2.74 12.32 8.71
N ILE A 44 -1.78 11.96 9.55
CA ILE A 44 -1.60 10.57 9.97
C ILE A 44 -1.81 10.49 11.47
N GLU A 45 -2.71 9.60 11.87
CA GLU A 45 -3.03 9.44 13.26
C GLU A 45 -1.91 8.74 14.02
N SER A 46 -1.68 9.16 15.26
CA SER A 46 -0.69 8.50 16.11
C SER A 46 -1.09 7.04 16.28
N GLY A 47 -0.11 6.15 16.16
CA GLY A 47 -0.38 4.72 16.22
C GLY A 47 -0.70 4.10 14.87
N ALA A 48 -0.77 4.91 13.82
CA ALA A 48 -1.10 4.40 12.50
C ALA A 48 -0.05 3.40 12.01
N LEU A 49 -0.51 2.46 11.18
CA LEU A 49 0.35 1.49 10.52
C LEU A 49 0.75 2.07 9.17
N LEU A 50 2.05 2.21 8.95
CA LEU A 50 2.57 2.75 7.71
C LEU A 50 3.31 1.64 6.97
N LEU A 51 2.81 1.29 5.79
CA LEU A 51 3.42 0.27 4.93
C LEU A 51 4.09 1.02 3.79
N VAL A 52 5.42 0.97 3.74
CA VAL A 52 6.15 1.80 2.80
C VAL A 52 7.05 0.97 1.90
N GLU A 53 7.01 1.26 0.60
CA GLU A 53 7.88 0.62 -0.38
C GLU A 53 9.33 0.87 -0.01
N ASN A 54 10.13 -0.19 0.01
CA ASN A 54 11.52 -0.06 0.43
C ASN A 54 12.53 -0.04 -0.73
N MET A 55 12.08 -0.01 -1.97
CA MET A 55 13.00 -0.01 -3.10
C MET A 55 13.94 1.19 -3.11
N TRP A 56 13.48 2.31 -2.54
CA TRP A 56 14.26 3.55 -2.53
C TRP A 56 15.43 3.52 -1.55
N LYS A 57 15.35 2.62 -0.58
CA LYS A 57 16.34 2.49 0.46
C LYS A 57 17.71 2.13 -0.10
N ASP A 58 17.72 1.26 -1.09
CA ASP A 58 18.96 0.78 -1.70
C ASP A 58 19.10 1.23 -3.15
N HIS A 59 18.46 2.33 -3.49
CA HIS A 59 18.53 2.87 -4.84
C HIS A 59 19.97 3.23 -5.16
N ARG A 60 20.38 3.06 -6.42
CA ARG A 60 21.75 3.34 -6.82
C ARG A 60 22.11 4.82 -6.76
N ASP A 61 21.11 5.70 -6.79
CA ASP A 61 21.35 7.15 -6.65
C ASP A 61 21.46 7.47 -5.16
N GLU A 62 22.61 7.97 -4.76
CA GLU A 62 22.87 8.24 -3.35
C GLU A 62 22.00 9.35 -2.80
N ASP A 63 21.56 10.28 -3.65
CA ASP A 63 20.66 11.34 -3.19
C ASP A 63 19.30 10.74 -2.82
N ILE A 64 18.84 9.79 -3.60
CA ILE A 64 17.57 9.12 -3.32
C ILE A 64 17.68 8.30 -2.03
N GLN A 65 18.82 7.62 -1.83
CA GLN A 65 19.05 6.91 -0.60
C GLN A 65 19.04 7.85 0.61
N ALA A 66 19.66 9.01 0.45
CA ALA A 66 19.71 9.99 1.54
C ALA A 66 18.32 10.54 1.84
N GLU A 67 17.51 10.76 0.82
CA GLU A 67 16.13 11.21 1.01
C GLU A 67 15.33 10.17 1.76
N TRP A 68 15.54 8.90 1.43
CA TRP A 68 14.86 7.82 2.14
C TRP A 68 15.23 7.84 3.63
N ARG A 69 16.53 7.88 3.91
CA ARG A 69 16.98 7.86 5.31
C ARG A 69 16.46 9.06 6.09
N ALA A 70 16.50 10.23 5.47
CA ALA A 70 16.03 11.45 6.15
C ALA A 70 14.53 11.37 6.43
N ALA A 71 13.76 10.87 5.47
CA ALA A 71 12.32 10.76 5.66
C ALA A 71 12.00 9.74 6.76
N MET A 72 12.66 8.60 6.73
CA MET A 72 12.41 7.58 7.74
C MET A 72 12.81 8.06 9.13
N ASP A 73 13.90 8.82 9.23
CA ASP A 73 14.31 9.38 10.51
C ASP A 73 13.29 10.36 11.03
N GLU A 74 12.74 11.20 10.15
CA GLU A 74 11.75 12.18 10.59
C GLU A 74 10.45 11.51 11.01
N LEU A 75 10.08 10.41 10.37
CA LEU A 75 8.84 9.70 10.71
C LEU A 75 8.93 8.93 12.01
N GLN A 76 10.15 8.64 12.46
CA GLN A 76 10.31 7.89 13.70
C GLN A 76 9.98 8.75 14.91
N GLY A 77 9.59 8.11 15.99
CA GLY A 77 9.36 8.81 17.23
C GLY A 77 8.00 9.49 17.36
N HIS A 78 7.14 9.27 16.37
CA HIS A 78 5.79 9.86 16.41
C HIS A 78 4.71 8.84 16.75
N GLY A 79 5.11 7.64 17.13
CA GLY A 79 4.16 6.61 17.52
C GLY A 79 3.63 5.78 16.38
N TYR A 80 4.10 5.99 15.16
CA TYR A 80 3.68 5.19 14.02
C TYR A 80 4.32 3.81 14.06
N ARG A 81 3.64 2.85 13.48
CA ARG A 81 4.20 1.52 13.25
C ARG A 81 4.62 1.47 11.79
N ILE A 82 5.91 1.58 11.55
CA ILE A 82 6.44 1.67 10.19
C ILE A 82 6.98 0.31 9.76
N ILE A 83 6.45 -0.20 8.66
CA ILE A 83 6.86 -1.49 8.13
C ILE A 83 7.28 -1.31 6.68
N GLU A 84 8.51 -1.69 6.38
CA GLU A 84 9.04 -1.65 5.03
C GLU A 84 8.52 -2.84 4.26
N VAL A 85 8.08 -2.61 3.03
CA VAL A 85 7.48 -3.64 2.19
C VAL A 85 8.23 -3.71 0.86
N PRO A 86 8.72 -4.88 0.47
CA PRO A 86 9.42 -5.01 -0.81
C PRO A 86 8.43 -5.19 -1.96
N MET A 87 7.64 -4.16 -2.21
CA MET A 87 6.56 -4.26 -3.19
C MET A 87 7.08 -4.47 -4.61
N GLU A 88 8.07 -3.68 -5.01
CA GLU A 88 8.60 -3.82 -6.36
C GLU A 88 9.20 -5.19 -6.57
N GLU A 89 10.01 -5.63 -5.63
CA GLU A 89 10.66 -6.92 -5.73
C GLU A 89 9.63 -8.04 -5.89
N ARG A 90 8.57 -7.99 -5.09
CA ARG A 90 7.55 -9.03 -5.13
C ARG A 90 6.71 -8.95 -6.39
N CYS A 91 6.33 -7.74 -6.80
CA CYS A 91 5.52 -7.59 -8.02
C CYS A 91 6.27 -8.07 -9.26
N LEU A 92 7.57 -7.89 -9.29
CA LEU A 92 8.36 -8.30 -10.46
C LEU A 92 8.42 -9.82 -10.63
N THR A 93 7.95 -10.59 -9.67
CA THR A 93 7.82 -12.04 -9.85
C THR A 93 6.60 -12.37 -10.74
N VAL A 94 5.71 -11.43 -10.94
CA VAL A 94 4.48 -11.64 -11.70
C VAL A 94 4.42 -10.78 -12.95
N VAL A 95 4.87 -9.53 -12.86
CA VAL A 95 4.79 -8.60 -13.98
C VAL A 95 6.16 -8.06 -14.33
N ASP A 96 6.29 -7.54 -15.55
CA ASP A 96 7.56 -6.96 -16.00
C ASP A 96 7.75 -5.54 -15.48
N ASP A 97 6.66 -4.85 -15.24
CA ASP A 97 6.71 -3.47 -14.75
C ASP A 97 5.93 -3.41 -13.45
N ALA A 98 6.66 -3.28 -12.35
CA ALA A 98 6.05 -3.31 -11.03
C ALA A 98 5.08 -2.16 -10.81
N ARG A 99 5.28 -1.04 -11.51
CA ARG A 99 4.38 0.09 -11.36
C ARG A 99 2.93 -0.27 -11.70
N LYS A 100 2.75 -1.27 -12.53
CA LYS A 100 1.42 -1.70 -12.92
C LYS A 100 0.78 -2.64 -11.92
N GLY A 101 1.56 -3.14 -10.96
CA GLY A 101 1.05 -4.16 -10.06
C GLY A 101 0.95 -3.74 -8.61
N LYS A 102 1.56 -2.63 -8.23
CA LYS A 102 1.62 -2.27 -6.82
C LYS A 102 0.25 -1.98 -6.22
N ASN A 103 -0.68 -1.47 -7.02
CA ASN A 103 -2.02 -1.23 -6.52
C ASN A 103 -2.70 -2.52 -6.08
N MET A 104 -2.56 -3.56 -6.87
CA MET A 104 -3.17 -4.85 -6.52
C MET A 104 -2.46 -5.49 -5.35
N PHE A 105 -1.14 -5.37 -5.30
CA PHE A 105 -0.38 -5.86 -4.15
C PHE A 105 -0.86 -5.18 -2.87
N ALA A 106 -0.99 -3.86 -2.91
CA ALA A 106 -1.46 -3.09 -1.77
C ALA A 106 -2.86 -3.51 -1.36
N LEU A 107 -3.74 -3.71 -2.34
CA LEU A 107 -5.10 -4.15 -2.05
C LEU A 107 -5.10 -5.51 -1.37
N GLY A 108 -4.20 -6.40 -1.79
CA GLY A 108 -4.05 -7.70 -1.15
C GLY A 108 -3.63 -7.58 0.31
N MET A 109 -2.63 -6.72 0.58
CA MET A 109 -2.20 -6.50 1.95
C MET A 109 -3.34 -5.96 2.81
N LEU A 110 -4.08 -5.01 2.27
CA LEU A 110 -5.18 -4.41 3.02
C LEU A 110 -6.32 -5.39 3.24
N SER A 111 -6.55 -6.28 2.29
CA SER A 111 -7.55 -7.33 2.47
C SER A 111 -7.21 -8.20 3.66
N TRP A 112 -5.93 -8.52 3.83
CA TRP A 112 -5.52 -9.30 4.99
C TRP A 112 -5.62 -8.48 6.28
N ILE A 113 -5.17 -7.24 6.25
CA ILE A 113 -5.16 -6.38 7.44
C ILE A 113 -6.57 -6.17 7.97
N PHE A 114 -7.52 -5.95 7.08
CA PHE A 114 -8.91 -5.68 7.48
C PHE A 114 -9.78 -6.93 7.44
N ASP A 115 -9.17 -8.09 7.30
CA ASP A 115 -9.87 -9.37 7.30
C ASP A 115 -11.03 -9.39 6.30
N ARG A 116 -10.77 -8.88 5.10
CA ARG A 116 -11.77 -8.83 4.04
C ARG A 116 -11.82 -10.17 3.30
N ASP A 117 -12.97 -10.45 2.73
CA ASP A 117 -13.16 -11.67 1.95
C ASP A 117 -12.38 -11.55 0.63
N LEU A 118 -11.35 -12.35 0.47
CA LEU A 118 -10.52 -12.30 -0.71
C LEU A 118 -11.29 -12.72 -1.97
N ASP A 119 -12.22 -13.65 -1.82
CA ASP A 119 -13.03 -14.08 -2.96
C ASP A 119 -13.92 -12.95 -3.46
N LEU A 120 -14.47 -12.17 -2.55
CA LEU A 120 -15.27 -11.01 -2.95
C LEU A 120 -14.42 -10.01 -3.70
N THR A 121 -13.19 -9.79 -3.25
CA THR A 121 -12.29 -8.88 -3.94
C THR A 121 -11.94 -9.40 -5.32
N ARG A 122 -11.72 -10.72 -5.45
CA ARG A 122 -11.47 -11.33 -6.75
C ARG A 122 -12.66 -11.11 -7.69
N ASP A 123 -13.87 -11.23 -7.18
CA ASP A 123 -15.06 -11.02 -7.99
C ASP A 123 -15.14 -9.57 -8.48
N GLN A 124 -14.77 -8.63 -7.63
CA GLN A 124 -14.77 -7.23 -8.01
C GLN A 124 -13.73 -6.96 -9.11
N ILE A 125 -12.57 -7.60 -9.01
CA ILE A 125 -11.54 -7.49 -10.03
C ILE A 125 -12.02 -8.11 -11.32
N ALA A 126 -12.67 -9.26 -11.24
CA ALA A 126 -13.20 -9.93 -12.43
C ALA A 126 -14.20 -9.02 -13.15
N HIS A 127 -15.06 -8.37 -12.37
CA HIS A 127 -16.04 -7.47 -12.95
C HIS A 127 -15.36 -6.28 -13.63
N ALA A 128 -14.34 -5.73 -13.00
CA ALA A 128 -13.65 -4.56 -13.53
C ALA A 128 -12.85 -4.89 -14.79
N PHE A 129 -12.33 -6.10 -14.90
CA PHE A 129 -11.48 -6.48 -16.03
C PHE A 129 -12.16 -7.39 -17.05
N ARG A 130 -13.47 -7.56 -16.96
CA ARG A 130 -14.15 -8.50 -17.85
C ARG A 130 -13.97 -8.18 -19.33
N LYS A 131 -13.72 -6.93 -19.66
CA LYS A 131 -13.50 -6.53 -21.05
C LYS A 131 -12.06 -6.59 -21.48
N LYS A 132 -11.18 -6.97 -20.57
CA LYS A 132 -9.78 -7.11 -20.87
C LYS A 132 -9.46 -8.59 -21.03
N SER A 133 -8.21 -8.90 -21.34
CA SER A 133 -7.85 -10.29 -21.56
C SER A 133 -7.85 -11.05 -20.25
N GLU A 134 -8.01 -12.38 -20.38
CA GLU A 134 -7.93 -13.25 -19.23
C GLU A 134 -6.54 -13.19 -18.61
N GLU A 135 -5.53 -12.98 -19.42
CA GLU A 135 -4.16 -12.86 -18.91
C GLU A 135 -4.03 -11.66 -17.97
N VAL A 136 -4.64 -10.54 -18.33
CA VAL A 136 -4.62 -9.34 -17.47
C VAL A 136 -5.33 -9.63 -16.15
N TYR A 137 -6.48 -10.29 -16.24
CA TYR A 137 -7.22 -10.64 -15.03
C TYR A 137 -6.39 -11.54 -14.13
N GLU A 138 -5.77 -12.57 -14.70
CA GLU A 138 -5.01 -13.53 -13.91
C GLU A 138 -3.79 -12.90 -13.25
N LYS A 139 -3.13 -11.99 -13.95
CA LYS A 139 -1.99 -11.29 -13.37
C LYS A 139 -2.43 -10.42 -12.19
N ASN A 140 -3.56 -9.76 -12.32
CA ASN A 140 -4.04 -8.92 -11.24
C ASN A 140 -4.46 -9.75 -10.02
N VAL A 141 -5.07 -10.90 -10.24
CA VAL A 141 -5.41 -11.79 -9.15
C VAL A 141 -4.14 -12.31 -8.48
N SER A 142 -3.13 -12.66 -9.27
CA SER A 142 -1.87 -13.12 -8.71
C SER A 142 -1.21 -12.05 -7.84
N LEU A 143 -1.26 -10.80 -8.29
CA LEU A 143 -0.70 -9.69 -7.51
C LEU A 143 -1.47 -9.48 -6.22
N LEU A 144 -2.79 -9.60 -6.28
CA LEU A 144 -3.62 -9.49 -5.10
C LEU A 144 -3.25 -10.57 -4.08
N GLU A 145 -3.16 -11.81 -4.55
CA GLU A 145 -2.82 -12.93 -3.67
C GLU A 145 -1.42 -12.77 -3.09
N LEU A 146 -0.50 -12.27 -3.90
CA LEU A 146 0.86 -12.06 -3.46
C LEU A 146 0.92 -11.07 -2.30
N GLY A 147 0.18 -9.98 -2.40
CA GLY A 147 0.12 -9.00 -1.33
C GLY A 147 -0.54 -9.55 -0.09
N TYR A 148 -1.62 -10.29 -0.26
CA TYR A 148 -2.32 -10.92 0.86
C TYR A 148 -1.39 -11.89 1.59
N GLU A 149 -0.68 -12.73 0.84
CA GLU A 149 0.22 -13.71 1.43
C GLU A 149 1.40 -13.05 2.12
N TRP A 150 1.93 -11.99 1.51
CA TRP A 150 3.04 -11.28 2.13
C TRP A 150 2.61 -10.71 3.49
N ALA A 151 1.43 -10.12 3.53
CA ALA A 151 0.92 -9.55 4.77
C ALA A 151 0.69 -10.65 5.81
N ALA A 152 0.12 -11.78 5.39
CA ALA A 152 -0.13 -12.88 6.31
C ALA A 152 1.16 -13.42 6.91
N GLU A 153 2.24 -13.41 6.13
CA GLU A 153 3.52 -13.96 6.60
C GLU A 153 4.33 -12.96 7.41
N ASN A 154 4.18 -11.68 7.13
CA ASN A 154 5.06 -10.67 7.69
C ASN A 154 4.42 -9.72 8.68
N LEU A 155 3.10 -9.60 8.67
CA LEU A 155 2.41 -8.72 9.59
C LEU A 155 1.79 -9.55 10.71
N ASP A 156 1.86 -9.04 11.93
CA ASP A 156 1.28 -9.75 13.06
C ASP A 156 0.04 -9.02 13.59
N VAL A 157 -0.42 -8.03 12.83
CA VAL A 157 -1.50 -7.18 13.30
C VAL A 157 -2.60 -7.12 12.28
N ARG A 158 -3.81 -7.38 12.75
CA ARG A 158 -5.01 -7.12 11.97
C ARG A 158 -5.79 -6.03 12.67
N ILE A 159 -6.51 -5.27 11.87
CA ILE A 159 -7.28 -4.15 12.41
C ILE A 159 -8.74 -4.52 12.38
N ASP A 160 -9.37 -4.45 13.56
CA ASP A 160 -10.80 -4.69 13.67
C ASP A 160 -11.51 -3.44 13.23
N VAL A 161 -12.33 -3.57 12.21
CA VAL A 161 -13.13 -2.48 11.74
C VAL A 161 -14.53 -2.66 12.31
N PRO A 162 -15.07 -1.66 13.00
CA PRO A 162 -16.43 -1.76 13.50
C PRO A 162 -17.37 -2.12 12.35
N ALA A 163 -18.35 -2.96 12.63
CA ALA A 163 -19.24 -3.47 11.61
C ALA A 163 -19.86 -2.35 10.79
N GLY A 164 -20.25 -1.28 11.43
CA GLY A 164 -20.86 -0.18 10.71
C GLY A 164 -19.93 0.46 9.71
N LEU A 165 -18.66 0.62 10.09
CA LEU A 165 -17.70 1.20 9.16
C LEU A 165 -17.42 0.28 7.99
N GLY A 166 -17.26 -1.00 8.27
CA GLY A 166 -17.00 -1.95 7.23
C GLY A 166 -18.14 -2.02 6.23
N ASP A 167 -19.33 -1.97 6.73
CA ASP A 167 -20.50 -2.07 5.87
C ASP A 167 -20.70 -0.84 5.02
N GLU A 168 -20.38 0.30 5.57
CA GLU A 168 -20.58 1.55 4.85
C GLU A 168 -19.74 1.66 3.61
N ASP A 169 -18.64 0.97 3.58
CA ASP A 169 -17.78 1.03 2.45
C ASP A 169 -18.16 0.09 1.38
N MET A 170 -19.15 -0.68 1.62
CA MET A 170 -19.64 -1.61 0.62
C MET A 170 -20.97 -1.16 0.06
#